data_abb17ebc70c264cbcc625c14ae8a4c04
#
_entry.id   abb17ebc70c264cbcc625c14ae8a4c04
#
_cell.length_a   1.000
_cell.length_b   1.000
_cell.length_c   1.000
_cell.angle_alpha   90.00
_cell.angle_beta   90.00
_cell.angle_gamma   90.00
#
_symmetry.space_group_name_H-M   'P 1'
#
loop_
_entity.id
_entity.type
_entity.pdbx_description
1 polymer ?
#
loop_
_entity_poly.entity_id
_entity_poly.type
_entity_poly.pdbx_seq_one_letter_code
_entity_poly.pdbx_strand_id
1 'polypeptide(L)'
;LGMLAERYGFDIDPEFASNVTITSLSDAVDTISPGVMYICDSNHLADLPRAEQSGAYAALLPRTCRGRDIQSGIPLVFGDCGNHMLGDLASSLAGTPSNAMAVFAVAGDDDDIVHAGVKHLADFLHMLGNPVAVIDSTGSTSMTRSLNLSYPLGILDVQRTLAVCAEDGVAAVIIA
;
A
#
# COMPACT_ATOMS: atom_id res chain seq x y z
N LEU A 1 3.97 7.21 -14.92
CA LEU A 1 2.77 7.98 -14.55
C LEU A 1 1.68 7.89 -15.61
N GLY A 2 1.98 8.03 -16.89
CA GLY A 2 0.99 8.08 -17.96
C GLY A 2 0.00 6.90 -17.95
N MET A 3 0.46 5.68 -17.87
CA MET A 3 -0.42 4.49 -17.77
C MET A 3 -1.32 4.50 -16.53
N LEU A 4 -0.82 4.99 -15.40
CA LEU A 4 -1.62 5.11 -14.17
C LEU A 4 -2.68 6.20 -14.34
N ALA A 5 -2.31 7.34 -14.92
CA ALA A 5 -3.23 8.43 -15.17
C ALA A 5 -4.36 8.00 -16.12
N GLU A 6 -4.04 7.29 -17.19
CA GLU A 6 -5.04 6.76 -18.13
C GLU A 6 -5.97 5.74 -17.46
N ARG A 7 -5.40 4.79 -16.70
CA ARG A 7 -6.18 3.73 -16.04
C ARG A 7 -7.10 4.25 -14.94
N TYR A 8 -6.64 5.21 -14.15
CA TYR A 8 -7.37 5.71 -12.97
C TYR A 8 -8.03 7.08 -13.20
N GLY A 9 -7.87 7.65 -14.39
CA GLY A 9 -8.46 8.95 -14.74
C GLY A 9 -7.81 10.11 -13.99
N PHE A 10 -6.50 10.04 -13.74
CA PHE A 10 -5.75 11.11 -13.10
C PHE A 10 -5.29 12.17 -14.12
N ASP A 11 -5.17 13.40 -13.68
CA ASP A 11 -4.59 14.50 -14.46
C ASP A 11 -3.13 14.70 -14.01
N ILE A 12 -2.19 14.84 -14.94
CA ILE A 12 -0.76 15.05 -14.64
C ILE A 12 -0.38 16.49 -14.94
N ASP A 13 0.36 17.11 -14.05
CA ASP A 13 0.93 18.43 -14.22
C ASP A 13 2.43 18.43 -13.83
N PRO A 14 3.35 18.76 -14.73
CA PRO A 14 3.15 19.02 -16.17
C PRO A 14 2.92 17.74 -16.98
N GLU A 15 2.18 17.84 -18.10
CA GLU A 15 1.80 16.69 -18.96
C GLU A 15 3.00 15.86 -19.45
N PHE A 16 4.15 16.50 -19.69
CA PHE A 16 5.36 15.80 -20.14
C PHE A 16 5.94 14.83 -19.09
N ALA A 17 5.50 14.92 -17.81
CA ALA A 17 5.92 14.00 -16.75
C ALA A 17 5.26 12.60 -16.84
N SER A 18 4.42 12.37 -17.84
CA SER A 18 3.80 11.05 -18.09
C SER A 18 4.82 9.90 -18.21
N ASN A 19 6.07 10.21 -18.60
CA ASN A 19 7.16 9.21 -18.70
C ASN A 19 7.83 8.86 -17.37
N VAL A 20 7.50 9.52 -16.27
CA VAL A 20 8.07 9.21 -14.94
C VAL A 20 7.61 7.82 -14.50
N THR A 21 8.56 6.98 -14.08
CA THR A 21 8.27 5.64 -13.59
C THR A 21 8.04 5.68 -12.08
N ILE A 22 6.88 5.18 -11.65
CA ILE A 22 6.52 5.01 -10.25
C ILE A 22 6.61 3.53 -9.91
N THR A 23 7.27 3.20 -8.82
CA THR A 23 7.48 1.82 -8.35
C THR A 23 6.68 1.49 -7.10
N SER A 24 6.32 2.49 -6.30
CA SER A 24 5.58 2.29 -5.06
C SER A 24 4.84 3.55 -4.61
N LEU A 25 4.02 3.41 -3.58
CA LEU A 25 3.25 4.50 -2.97
C LEU A 25 3.64 4.67 -1.51
N SER A 26 3.52 5.90 -1.01
CA SER A 26 3.58 6.20 0.43
C SER A 26 2.68 7.37 0.78
N ASP A 27 2.04 7.30 1.93
CA ASP A 27 1.26 8.37 2.58
C ASP A 27 2.03 9.01 3.74
N ALA A 28 3.23 8.51 4.07
CA ALA A 28 4.10 9.04 5.10
C ALA A 28 5.45 9.49 4.52
N VAL A 29 5.85 10.72 4.83
CA VAL A 29 7.10 11.31 4.31
C VAL A 29 8.34 10.51 4.72
N ASP A 30 8.33 9.93 5.92
CA ASP A 30 9.46 9.18 6.48
C ASP A 30 9.70 7.81 5.81
N THR A 31 8.73 7.32 5.02
CA THR A 31 8.83 6.06 4.28
C THR A 31 9.09 6.26 2.79
N ILE A 32 9.30 7.50 2.35
CA ILE A 32 9.59 7.82 0.95
C ILE A 32 11.00 7.35 0.59
N SER A 33 11.10 6.76 -0.58
CA SER A 33 12.36 6.37 -1.24
C SER A 33 12.26 6.70 -2.74
N PRO A 34 13.39 6.68 -3.49
CA PRO A 34 13.36 6.95 -4.92
C PRO A 34 12.38 6.04 -5.67
N GLY A 35 11.55 6.64 -6.53
CA GLY A 35 10.50 5.94 -7.29
C GLY A 35 9.12 5.96 -6.63
N VAL A 36 8.99 6.46 -5.40
CA VAL A 36 7.72 6.58 -4.70
C VAL A 36 6.87 7.71 -5.28
N MET A 37 5.55 7.48 -5.42
CA MET A 37 4.56 8.54 -5.52
C MET A 37 3.96 8.80 -4.13
N TYR A 38 4.11 10.03 -3.65
CA TYR A 38 3.59 10.46 -2.36
C TYR A 38 2.09 10.73 -2.45
N ILE A 39 1.31 10.13 -1.56
CA ILE A 39 -0.14 10.36 -1.46
C ILE A 39 -0.36 11.50 -0.46
N CYS A 40 -0.76 12.66 -0.98
CA CYS A 40 -0.90 13.88 -0.21
C CYS A 40 -2.36 14.30 -0.14
N ASP A 41 -2.89 14.51 1.05
CA ASP A 41 -4.20 15.12 1.20
C ASP A 41 -4.14 16.67 1.19
N SER A 42 -5.30 17.31 1.13
CA SER A 42 -5.40 18.77 1.04
C SER A 42 -4.89 19.53 2.28
N ASN A 43 -4.68 18.83 3.41
CA ASN A 43 -4.23 19.42 4.67
C ASN A 43 -2.72 19.32 4.84
N HIS A 44 -2.07 18.42 4.10
CA HIS A 44 -0.64 18.11 4.21
C HIS A 44 0.20 18.65 3.04
N LEU A 45 -0.30 19.66 2.31
CA LEU A 45 0.45 20.28 1.19
C LEU A 45 1.82 20.85 1.63
N ALA A 46 1.95 21.23 2.90
CA ALA A 46 3.21 21.72 3.47
C ALA A 46 4.31 20.63 3.54
N ASP A 47 3.94 19.36 3.43
CA ASP A 47 4.88 18.24 3.44
C ASP A 47 5.50 17.95 2.06
N LEU A 48 4.96 18.52 0.98
CA LEU A 48 5.46 18.31 -0.38
C LEU A 48 6.96 18.59 -0.55
N PRO A 49 7.53 19.71 -0.04
CA PRO A 49 8.96 19.95 -0.14
C PRO A 49 9.81 18.90 0.60
N ARG A 50 9.32 18.36 1.71
CA ARG A 50 9.98 17.26 2.43
C ARG A 50 9.91 15.97 1.65
N ALA A 51 8.74 15.66 1.07
CA ALA A 51 8.56 14.49 0.22
C ALA A 51 9.50 14.51 -0.99
N GLU A 52 9.65 15.67 -1.65
CA GLU A 52 10.61 15.89 -2.72
C GLU A 52 12.05 15.65 -2.26
N GLN A 53 12.46 16.24 -1.13
CA GLN A 53 13.80 16.06 -0.56
C GLN A 53 14.06 14.59 -0.15
N SER A 54 13.04 13.85 0.27
CA SER A 54 13.12 12.43 0.59
C SER A 54 13.18 11.53 -0.65
N GLY A 55 13.00 12.10 -1.85
CA GLY A 55 13.16 11.38 -3.12
C GLY A 55 11.87 10.90 -3.76
N ALA A 56 10.72 11.50 -3.43
CA ALA A 56 9.49 11.26 -4.18
C ALA A 56 9.65 11.64 -5.65
N TYR A 57 9.06 10.84 -6.55
CA TYR A 57 9.11 11.10 -7.99
C TYR A 57 7.84 11.78 -8.50
N ALA A 58 6.77 11.77 -7.74
CA ALA A 58 5.52 12.48 -7.99
C ALA A 58 4.72 12.60 -6.70
N ALA A 59 3.69 13.45 -6.70
CA ALA A 59 2.72 13.50 -5.62
C ALA A 59 1.30 13.41 -6.17
N LEU A 60 0.47 12.53 -5.58
CA LEU A 60 -0.96 12.43 -5.87
C LEU A 60 -1.74 13.29 -4.89
N LEU A 61 -2.52 14.22 -5.42
CA LEU A 61 -3.35 15.16 -4.68
C LEU A 61 -4.83 15.02 -5.06
N PRO A 62 -5.76 15.36 -4.16
CA PRO A 62 -7.17 15.46 -4.49
C PRO A 62 -7.42 16.47 -5.64
N ARG A 63 -8.40 16.21 -6.50
CA ARG A 63 -8.77 17.11 -7.60
C ARG A 63 -9.11 18.53 -7.13
N THR A 64 -9.58 18.68 -5.90
CA THR A 64 -9.88 19.99 -5.28
C THR A 64 -8.64 20.87 -5.10
N CYS A 65 -7.45 20.30 -5.19
CA CYS A 65 -6.18 21.04 -5.15
C CYS A 65 -5.77 21.58 -6.53
N ARG A 66 -6.40 21.12 -7.62
CA ARG A 66 -6.10 21.61 -8.97
C ARG A 66 -6.40 23.10 -9.09
N GLY A 67 -5.46 23.83 -9.66
CA GLY A 67 -5.57 25.31 -9.80
C GLY A 67 -5.15 26.11 -8.57
N ARG A 68 -4.72 25.46 -7.48
CA ARG A 68 -4.01 26.13 -6.39
C ARG A 68 -2.57 26.41 -6.83
N ASP A 69 -1.99 27.50 -6.31
CA ASP A 69 -0.56 27.78 -6.49
C ASP A 69 0.26 26.88 -5.55
N ILE A 70 0.60 25.67 -6.04
CA ILE A 70 1.36 24.69 -5.28
C ILE A 70 2.78 24.67 -5.84
N GLN A 71 3.73 25.15 -5.05
CA GLN A 71 5.15 25.12 -5.42
C GLN A 71 5.70 23.70 -5.18
N SER A 72 6.09 23.00 -6.25
CA SER A 72 6.66 21.66 -6.19
C SER A 72 7.68 21.47 -7.31
N GLY A 73 8.81 20.87 -7.00
CA GLY A 73 9.81 20.46 -7.98
C GLY A 73 9.55 19.08 -8.58
N ILE A 74 8.56 18.34 -8.05
CA ILE A 74 8.13 17.05 -8.58
C ILE A 74 6.75 17.16 -9.26
N PRO A 75 6.46 16.32 -10.26
CA PRO A 75 5.17 16.26 -10.92
C PRO A 75 4.01 16.08 -9.94
N LEU A 76 2.95 16.84 -10.16
CA LEU A 76 1.70 16.70 -9.42
C LEU A 76 0.70 15.87 -10.24
N VAL A 77 0.03 14.97 -9.57
CA VAL A 77 -1.02 14.14 -10.12
C VAL A 77 -2.31 14.48 -9.38
N PHE A 78 -3.36 14.79 -10.08
CA PHE A 78 -4.63 15.18 -9.49
C PHE A 78 -5.68 14.09 -9.72
N GLY A 79 -6.20 13.55 -8.63
CA GLY A 79 -7.23 12.52 -8.66
C GLY A 79 -7.82 12.27 -7.30
N ASP A 80 -9.08 11.87 -7.25
CA ASP A 80 -9.73 11.48 -6.00
C ASP A 80 -9.55 9.98 -5.81
N CYS A 81 -8.76 9.61 -4.81
CA CYS A 81 -8.37 8.24 -4.55
C CYS A 81 -8.97 7.77 -3.22
N GLY A 82 -10.14 7.14 -3.28
CA GLY A 82 -10.71 6.47 -2.10
C GLY A 82 -9.93 5.18 -1.78
N ASN A 83 -10.15 4.61 -0.58
CA ASN A 83 -9.41 3.44 -0.09
C ASN A 83 -9.41 2.27 -1.08
N HIS A 84 -10.52 1.99 -1.75
CA HIS A 84 -10.60 0.93 -2.74
C HIS A 84 -9.64 1.16 -3.92
N MET A 85 -9.67 2.37 -4.49
CA MET A 85 -8.80 2.73 -5.62
C MET A 85 -7.32 2.77 -5.19
N LEU A 86 -7.04 3.27 -3.97
CA LEU A 86 -5.70 3.29 -3.42
C LEU A 86 -5.14 1.87 -3.23
N GLY A 87 -5.99 0.94 -2.75
CA GLY A 87 -5.64 -0.47 -2.63
C GLY A 87 -5.36 -1.14 -3.98
N ASP A 88 -6.20 -0.88 -5.00
CA ASP A 88 -5.99 -1.40 -6.35
C ASP A 88 -4.73 -0.83 -7.00
N LEU A 89 -4.48 0.47 -6.84
CA LEU A 89 -3.29 1.15 -7.32
C LEU A 89 -2.02 0.57 -6.66
N ALA A 90 -2.02 0.42 -5.33
CA ALA A 90 -0.90 -0.15 -4.59
C ALA A 90 -0.66 -1.63 -4.97
N SER A 91 -1.72 -2.42 -5.06
CA SER A 91 -1.66 -3.82 -5.51
C SER A 91 -1.09 -3.94 -6.92
N SER A 92 -1.55 -3.07 -7.84
CA SER A 92 -1.07 -3.06 -9.23
C SER A 92 0.43 -2.76 -9.32
N LEU A 93 0.93 -1.79 -8.54
CA LEU A 93 2.36 -1.45 -8.50
C LEU A 93 3.19 -2.56 -7.85
N ALA A 94 2.63 -3.28 -6.88
CA ALA A 94 3.26 -4.42 -6.22
C ALA A 94 3.18 -5.75 -7.03
N GLY A 95 2.67 -5.70 -8.26
CA GLY A 95 2.53 -6.89 -9.11
C GLY A 95 1.35 -7.80 -8.74
N THR A 96 0.31 -7.25 -8.12
CA THR A 96 -0.91 -7.98 -7.72
C THR A 96 -0.64 -9.21 -6.83
N PRO A 97 -0.01 -9.03 -5.65
CA PRO A 97 0.49 -10.13 -4.83
C PRO A 97 -0.61 -11.10 -4.39
N SER A 98 -1.85 -10.62 -4.20
CA SER A 98 -3.00 -11.46 -3.85
C SER A 98 -3.39 -12.47 -4.92
N ASN A 99 -2.88 -12.36 -6.16
CA ASN A 99 -3.12 -13.37 -7.20
C ASN A 99 -2.22 -14.61 -7.03
N ALA A 100 -1.13 -14.48 -6.27
CA ALA A 100 -0.17 -15.57 -6.04
C ALA A 100 -0.51 -16.41 -4.80
N MET A 101 -1.47 -15.98 -3.96
CA MET A 101 -1.78 -16.62 -2.68
C MET A 101 -3.28 -16.53 -2.36
N ALA A 102 -3.75 -17.41 -1.49
CA ALA A 102 -5.09 -17.30 -0.91
C ALA A 102 -5.07 -16.29 0.25
N VAL A 103 -5.97 -15.29 0.23
CA VAL A 103 -6.09 -14.31 1.32
C VAL A 103 -7.38 -14.57 2.09
N PHE A 104 -7.26 -14.82 3.39
CA PHE A 104 -8.36 -15.02 4.32
C PHE A 104 -8.44 -13.84 5.27
N ALA A 105 -9.62 -13.23 5.40
CA ALA A 105 -9.90 -12.22 6.42
C ALA A 105 -10.73 -12.85 7.54
N VAL A 106 -10.31 -12.64 8.77
CA VAL A 106 -11.04 -13.05 9.98
C VAL A 106 -11.47 -11.77 10.69
N ALA A 107 -12.76 -11.62 10.92
CA ALA A 107 -13.31 -10.45 11.59
C ALA A 107 -14.39 -10.87 12.59
N GLY A 108 -14.56 -10.09 13.64
CA GLY A 108 -15.56 -10.32 14.67
C GLY A 108 -15.60 -9.15 15.66
N ASP A 109 -16.55 -9.21 16.59
CA ASP A 109 -16.74 -8.18 17.62
C ASP A 109 -15.89 -8.41 18.89
N ASP A 110 -15.22 -9.56 18.96
CA ASP A 110 -14.37 -9.97 20.09
C ASP A 110 -12.96 -10.31 19.58
N ASP A 111 -12.00 -9.48 19.96
CA ASP A 111 -10.62 -9.58 19.50
C ASP A 111 -9.97 -10.91 19.88
N ASP A 112 -10.25 -11.44 21.08
CA ASP A 112 -9.69 -12.73 21.53
C ASP A 112 -10.17 -13.89 20.65
N ILE A 113 -11.45 -13.84 20.25
CA ILE A 113 -12.03 -14.84 19.34
C ILE A 113 -11.43 -14.70 17.94
N VAL A 114 -11.26 -13.49 17.45
CA VAL A 114 -10.63 -13.22 16.15
C VAL A 114 -9.19 -13.74 16.14
N HIS A 115 -8.38 -13.41 17.12
CA HIS A 115 -6.99 -13.88 17.23
C HIS A 115 -6.90 -15.41 17.34
N ALA A 116 -7.78 -16.02 18.13
CA ALA A 116 -7.87 -17.49 18.20
C ALA A 116 -8.24 -18.11 16.85
N GLY A 117 -9.19 -17.50 16.14
CA GLY A 117 -9.61 -17.93 14.81
C GLY A 117 -8.47 -17.86 13.78
N VAL A 118 -7.73 -16.74 13.76
CA VAL A 118 -6.54 -16.57 12.91
C VAL A 118 -5.53 -17.67 13.18
N LYS A 119 -5.19 -17.90 14.45
CA LYS A 119 -4.23 -18.93 14.84
C LYS A 119 -4.70 -20.33 14.44
N HIS A 120 -5.94 -20.70 14.71
CA HIS A 120 -6.46 -22.02 14.37
C HIS A 120 -6.48 -22.25 12.87
N LEU A 121 -6.85 -21.22 12.07
CA LEU A 121 -6.82 -21.31 10.62
C LEU A 121 -5.39 -21.45 10.09
N ALA A 122 -4.46 -20.69 10.65
CA ALA A 122 -3.04 -20.77 10.29
C ALA A 122 -2.47 -22.16 10.58
N ASP A 123 -2.71 -22.71 11.79
CA ASP A 123 -2.26 -24.03 12.20
C ASP A 123 -2.87 -25.12 11.28
N PHE A 124 -4.16 -25.00 10.94
CA PHE A 124 -4.85 -25.94 10.05
C PHE A 124 -4.24 -25.94 8.64
N LEU A 125 -4.04 -24.75 8.04
CA LEU A 125 -3.45 -24.64 6.71
C LEU A 125 -2.00 -25.12 6.70
N HIS A 126 -1.25 -24.86 7.77
CA HIS A 126 0.11 -25.36 7.93
C HIS A 126 0.16 -26.89 8.03
N MET A 127 -0.76 -27.52 8.77
CA MET A 127 -0.88 -28.97 8.84
C MET A 127 -1.18 -29.61 7.47
N LEU A 128 -1.84 -28.88 6.58
CA LEU A 128 -2.06 -29.30 5.19
C LEU A 128 -0.83 -29.13 4.30
N GLY A 129 0.29 -28.64 4.85
CA GLY A 129 1.55 -28.45 4.13
C GLY A 129 1.65 -27.12 3.37
N ASN A 130 0.77 -26.17 3.64
CA ASN A 130 0.84 -24.86 2.98
C ASN A 130 1.81 -23.93 3.72
N PRO A 131 2.67 -23.15 3.01
CA PRO A 131 3.39 -22.02 3.57
C PRO A 131 2.39 -20.92 3.92
N VAL A 132 2.32 -20.52 5.20
CA VAL A 132 1.32 -19.59 5.73
C VAL A 132 1.98 -18.32 6.26
N ALA A 133 1.34 -17.19 6.02
CA ALA A 133 1.61 -15.93 6.71
C ALA A 133 0.40 -15.52 7.56
N VAL A 134 0.69 -14.81 8.65
CA VAL A 134 -0.30 -14.23 9.55
C VAL A 134 -0.04 -12.72 9.64
N ILE A 135 -1.09 -11.92 9.50
CA ILE A 135 -1.08 -10.47 9.71
C ILE A 135 -2.09 -10.17 10.82
N ASP A 136 -1.58 -10.03 12.03
CA ASP A 136 -2.38 -9.89 13.25
C ASP A 136 -1.66 -8.93 14.23
N SER A 137 -2.41 -8.10 14.94
CA SER A 137 -1.88 -7.14 15.90
C SER A 137 -1.13 -7.78 17.08
N THR A 138 -1.46 -9.02 17.41
CA THR A 138 -0.77 -9.79 18.46
C THR A 138 0.55 -10.41 18.00
N GLY A 139 0.77 -10.48 16.69
CA GLY A 139 2.02 -10.95 16.11
C GLY A 139 1.85 -11.32 14.64
N SER A 140 2.72 -10.77 13.80
CA SER A 140 2.68 -11.00 12.36
C SER A 140 3.90 -11.76 11.89
N THR A 141 3.67 -12.74 11.03
CA THR A 141 4.72 -13.60 10.50
C THR A 141 4.52 -13.89 9.02
N SER A 142 5.64 -14.00 8.28
CA SER A 142 5.66 -14.62 6.96
C SER A 142 6.41 -15.94 7.08
N MET A 143 5.71 -17.04 7.03
CA MET A 143 6.22 -18.37 7.43
C MET A 143 6.84 -18.33 8.84
N THR A 144 8.17 -18.46 8.96
CA THR A 144 8.91 -18.41 10.23
C THR A 144 9.50 -17.03 10.55
N ARG A 145 9.45 -16.09 9.61
CA ARG A 145 9.99 -14.74 9.76
C ARG A 145 8.99 -13.82 10.44
N SER A 146 9.37 -13.18 11.56
CA SER A 146 8.55 -12.13 12.15
C SER A 146 8.52 -10.89 11.25
N LEU A 147 7.33 -10.32 11.10
CA LEU A 147 7.07 -9.06 10.43
C LEU A 147 6.85 -7.99 11.50
N ASN A 148 7.70 -6.96 11.48
CA ASN A 148 7.58 -5.82 12.40
C ASN A 148 6.61 -4.80 11.80
N LEU A 149 5.32 -5.01 12.01
CA LEU A 149 4.26 -4.14 11.53
C LEU A 149 3.78 -3.21 12.64
N SER A 150 3.45 -1.97 12.27
CA SER A 150 2.87 -0.97 13.17
C SER A 150 1.37 -0.92 12.96
N TYR A 151 0.60 -1.18 13.98
CA TYR A 151 -0.86 -1.17 13.94
C TYR A 151 -1.46 0.15 14.45
N PRO A 152 -2.62 0.59 13.90
CA PRO A 152 -3.41 -0.06 12.86
C PRO A 152 -2.73 0.01 11.47
N LEU A 153 -2.89 -1.05 10.66
CA LEU A 153 -2.34 -1.10 9.30
C LEU A 153 -3.17 -0.27 8.33
N GLY A 154 -2.50 0.61 7.60
CA GLY A 154 -3.08 1.27 6.44
C GLY A 154 -3.18 0.35 5.23
N ILE A 155 -3.99 0.73 4.24
CA ILE A 155 -4.17 -0.06 3.01
C ILE A 155 -2.84 -0.25 2.25
N LEU A 156 -1.95 0.74 2.29
CA LEU A 156 -0.63 0.66 1.65
C LEU A 156 0.27 -0.34 2.38
N ASP A 157 0.21 -0.38 3.72
CA ASP A 157 0.99 -1.33 4.51
C ASP A 157 0.53 -2.77 4.28
N VAL A 158 -0.78 -2.98 4.19
CA VAL A 158 -1.33 -4.31 3.83
C VAL A 158 -0.81 -4.76 2.47
N GLN A 159 -0.90 -3.92 1.43
CA GLN A 159 -0.43 -4.30 0.09
C GLN A 159 1.09 -4.55 0.05
N ARG A 160 1.86 -3.74 0.75
CA ARG A 160 3.31 -3.93 0.90
C ARG A 160 3.64 -5.24 1.61
N THR A 161 2.89 -5.57 2.66
CA THR A 161 3.07 -6.83 3.40
C THR A 161 2.69 -8.04 2.56
N LEU A 162 1.61 -7.96 1.78
CA LEU A 162 1.24 -9.03 0.84
C LEU A 162 2.33 -9.24 -0.23
N ALA A 163 2.96 -8.17 -0.73
CA ALA A 163 4.07 -8.29 -1.67
C ALA A 163 5.25 -9.04 -1.05
N VAL A 164 5.61 -8.72 0.20
CA VAL A 164 6.65 -9.44 0.95
C VAL A 164 6.28 -10.92 1.13
N CYS A 165 5.03 -11.24 1.46
CA CYS A 165 4.56 -12.63 1.59
C CYS A 165 4.65 -13.38 0.24
N ALA A 166 4.34 -12.70 -0.88
CA ALA A 166 4.47 -13.29 -2.21
C ALA A 166 5.93 -13.59 -2.56
N GLU A 167 6.85 -12.69 -2.25
CA GLU A 167 8.30 -12.89 -2.43
C GLU A 167 8.83 -14.06 -1.58
N ASP A 168 8.30 -14.24 -0.38
CA ASP A 168 8.64 -15.36 0.51
C ASP A 168 8.05 -16.71 0.03
N GLY A 169 7.16 -16.70 -0.96
CA GLY A 169 6.52 -17.92 -1.48
C GLY A 169 5.38 -18.44 -0.63
N VAL A 170 4.71 -17.57 0.13
CA VAL A 170 3.54 -17.89 0.93
C VAL A 170 2.37 -18.31 0.04
N ALA A 171 1.71 -19.41 0.38
CA ALA A 171 0.52 -19.91 -0.33
C ALA A 171 -0.79 -19.38 0.25
N ALA A 172 -0.80 -19.03 1.53
CA ALA A 172 -1.99 -18.51 2.22
C ALA A 172 -1.62 -17.42 3.23
N VAL A 173 -2.35 -16.30 3.22
CA VAL A 173 -2.25 -15.22 4.20
C VAL A 173 -3.56 -15.11 4.96
N ILE A 174 -3.48 -15.00 6.29
CA ILE A 174 -4.62 -14.79 7.17
C ILE A 174 -4.45 -13.43 7.83
N ILE A 175 -5.48 -12.60 7.71
CA ILE A 175 -5.51 -11.21 8.20
C ILE A 175 -6.62 -11.07 9.24
N ALA A 176 -6.27 -10.51 10.41
CA ALA A 176 -7.22 -10.08 11.44
C ALA A 176 -7.61 -8.62 11.25
#